data_9cf477dcb2b9ecc67ef654b52e7b0da3
#
_entry.id   9cf477dcb2b9ecc67ef654b52e7b0da3
#
_cell.length_a   1.000
_cell.length_b   1.000
_cell.length_c   1.000
_cell.angle_alpha   90.00
_cell.angle_beta   90.00
_cell.angle_gamma   90.00
#
_symmetry.space_group_name_H-M   'P 1'
#
loop_
_entity.id
_entity.type
_entity.pdbx_description
1 polymer ?
#
loop_
_entity_poly.entity_id
_entity_poly.type
_entity_poly.pdbx_seq_one_letter_code
_entity_poly.pdbx_strand_id
1 'polypeptide(L)'
;MPRAARYLLRAARQLRHGRAQYPHPPLRSDLSRAAGEVLRNRILPWLVPVLVLLAWQAGSQFGVIQANVLPAPSAVAQAGWHLARSGELWTNIEVSAARALLGFVIGGGIGFMLGMMNGLSSLSETLTDSTLQMLRNIPHLALIPLVILWFGIDEGAKVFLVALGVFFPIYVNTQHGVRSVDPHLLEMGRAYGMSETALFLRVVLPGALPSIFVGLRYGLGIMWLTLIVAETISASSGIGFMAMNAREFMQVDVVVFSILVYAALGKLADSVARLLERTTLAWNPIYAKA
;
A
#
# COMPACT_ATOMS: atom_id res chain seq x y z
N MET A 1 -20.49 -10.04 1.67
CA MET A 1 -21.96 -10.33 1.48
C MET A 1 -22.76 -9.09 1.83
N PRO A 2 -23.68 -8.60 1.00
CA PRO A 2 -24.46 -7.40 1.28
C PRO A 2 -25.38 -7.63 2.49
N ARG A 3 -25.55 -6.59 3.32
CA ARG A 3 -26.39 -6.61 4.54
C ARG A 3 -27.81 -7.17 4.32
N ALA A 4 -28.37 -7.04 3.12
CA ALA A 4 -29.66 -7.61 2.72
C ALA A 4 -29.72 -9.14 2.89
N ALA A 5 -28.65 -9.88 2.55
CA ALA A 5 -28.60 -11.33 2.71
C ALA A 5 -28.62 -11.77 4.17
N ARG A 6 -28.09 -10.96 5.10
CA ARG A 6 -28.15 -11.23 6.55
C ARG A 6 -29.53 -10.99 7.15
N TYR A 7 -30.29 -10.05 6.60
CA TYR A 7 -31.70 -9.83 7.00
C TYR A 7 -32.59 -10.99 6.58
N LEU A 8 -32.42 -11.49 5.35
CA LEU A 8 -33.18 -12.64 4.84
C LEU A 8 -32.86 -13.92 5.61
N LEU A 9 -31.59 -14.14 5.98
CA LEU A 9 -31.19 -15.29 6.81
C LEU A 9 -31.68 -15.20 8.27
N ARG A 10 -31.80 -14.00 8.85
CA ARG A 10 -32.43 -13.81 10.16
C ARG A 10 -33.92 -14.02 10.11
N ALA A 11 -34.59 -13.52 9.08
CA ALA A 11 -36.04 -13.75 8.86
C ALA A 11 -36.35 -15.25 8.66
N ALA A 12 -35.55 -15.96 7.89
CA ALA A 12 -35.68 -17.41 7.67
C ALA A 12 -35.43 -18.22 8.96
N ARG A 13 -34.55 -17.77 9.87
CA ARG A 13 -34.32 -18.40 11.18
C ARG A 13 -35.47 -18.17 12.16
N GLN A 14 -36.11 -17.00 12.14
CA GLN A 14 -37.28 -16.69 12.97
C GLN A 14 -38.52 -17.45 12.55
N LEU A 15 -38.73 -17.73 11.26
CA LEU A 15 -39.81 -18.56 10.76
C LEU A 15 -39.73 -20.04 11.20
N ARG A 16 -38.50 -20.53 11.49
CA ARG A 16 -38.26 -21.90 11.98
C ARG A 16 -38.65 -22.11 13.45
N HIS A 17 -38.81 -21.05 14.23
CA HIS A 17 -39.14 -21.12 15.67
C HIS A 17 -40.59 -20.71 15.99
N GLY A 18 -41.50 -20.75 15.04
CA GLY A 18 -42.95 -20.71 15.29
C GLY A 18 -43.51 -19.40 15.85
N ARG A 19 -42.79 -18.27 15.80
CA ARG A 19 -43.32 -16.94 16.11
C ARG A 19 -43.38 -16.11 14.84
N ALA A 20 -44.47 -16.30 14.07
CA ALA A 20 -44.82 -15.44 12.94
C ALA A 20 -45.24 -14.06 13.45
N GLN A 21 -44.29 -13.18 13.81
CA GLN A 21 -44.54 -11.75 13.71
C GLN A 21 -44.26 -11.36 12.25
N TYR A 22 -45.32 -11.05 11.49
CA TYR A 22 -45.19 -10.48 10.15
C TYR A 22 -44.28 -9.25 10.23
N PRO A 23 -43.15 -9.17 9.46
CA PRO A 23 -42.35 -7.97 9.44
C PRO A 23 -43.22 -6.83 8.92
N HIS A 24 -43.52 -5.84 9.74
CA HIS A 24 -44.20 -4.64 9.29
C HIS A 24 -43.41 -4.06 8.10
N PRO A 25 -44.10 -3.60 7.04
CA PRO A 25 -43.44 -2.92 5.93
C PRO A 25 -42.61 -1.75 6.51
N PRO A 26 -41.39 -1.49 6.00
CA PRO A 26 -40.51 -0.46 6.57
C PRO A 26 -41.27 0.86 6.59
N LEU A 27 -41.40 1.44 7.79
CA LEU A 27 -42.04 2.74 7.97
C LEU A 27 -41.28 3.77 7.12
N ARG A 28 -42.02 4.76 6.57
CA ARG A 28 -41.44 5.84 5.73
C ARG A 28 -40.19 6.51 6.39
N SER A 29 -40.16 6.50 7.72
CA SER A 29 -39.00 6.94 8.54
C SER A 29 -37.77 6.05 8.39
N ASP A 30 -37.92 4.73 8.16
CA ASP A 30 -36.77 3.82 8.02
C ASP A 30 -36.15 3.92 6.62
N LEU A 31 -36.97 4.19 5.62
CA LEU A 31 -36.51 4.46 4.25
C LEU A 31 -35.76 5.80 4.17
N SER A 32 -36.25 6.83 4.89
CA SER A 32 -35.55 8.13 4.92
C SER A 32 -34.23 8.05 5.69
N ARG A 33 -34.15 7.28 6.77
CA ARG A 33 -32.90 7.02 7.50
C ARG A 33 -31.91 6.22 6.65
N ALA A 34 -32.36 5.16 6.00
CA ALA A 34 -31.53 4.36 5.10
C ALA A 34 -30.98 5.20 3.92
N ALA A 35 -31.82 6.05 3.32
CA ALA A 35 -31.41 6.98 2.27
C ALA A 35 -30.39 8.01 2.81
N GLY A 36 -30.59 8.56 4.00
CA GLY A 36 -29.66 9.47 4.67
C GLY A 36 -28.31 8.81 5.01
N GLU A 37 -28.31 7.54 5.43
CA GLU A 37 -27.09 6.77 5.66
C GLU A 37 -26.32 6.49 4.38
N VAL A 38 -27.00 6.15 3.30
CA VAL A 38 -26.37 5.95 1.98
C VAL A 38 -25.77 7.26 1.47
N LEU A 39 -26.50 8.37 1.58
CA LEU A 39 -26.02 9.70 1.18
C LEU A 39 -24.77 10.07 1.97
N ARG A 40 -24.82 9.97 3.31
CA ARG A 40 -23.72 10.34 4.20
C ARG A 40 -22.51 9.44 4.04
N ASN A 41 -22.68 8.13 3.93
CA ASN A 41 -21.56 7.18 3.97
C ASN A 41 -20.99 6.81 2.60
N ARG A 42 -21.77 6.99 1.52
CA ARG A 42 -21.32 6.64 0.16
C ARG A 42 -21.13 7.83 -0.77
N ILE A 43 -21.96 8.87 -0.68
CA ILE A 43 -21.94 10.00 -1.63
C ILE A 43 -21.11 11.16 -1.09
N LEU A 44 -21.33 11.54 0.18
CA LEU A 44 -20.62 12.67 0.77
C LEU A 44 -19.08 12.59 0.69
N PRO A 45 -18.43 11.43 0.89
CA PRO A 45 -16.97 11.34 0.76
C PRO A 45 -16.43 11.67 -0.64
N TRP A 46 -17.25 11.53 -1.67
CA TRP A 46 -16.87 11.84 -3.06
C TRP A 46 -17.15 13.28 -3.47
N LEU A 47 -17.90 14.03 -2.66
CA LEU A 47 -18.27 15.41 -2.98
C LEU A 47 -17.04 16.30 -3.16
N VAL A 48 -16.12 16.27 -2.20
CA VAL A 48 -14.91 17.11 -2.24
C VAL A 48 -14.00 16.73 -3.42
N PRO A 49 -13.64 15.45 -3.65
CA PRO A 49 -12.85 15.08 -4.82
C PRO A 49 -13.49 15.50 -6.16
N VAL A 50 -14.81 15.32 -6.29
CA VAL A 50 -15.52 15.71 -7.52
C VAL A 50 -15.53 17.23 -7.69
N LEU A 51 -15.79 18.00 -6.64
CA LEU A 51 -15.75 19.46 -6.69
C LEU A 51 -14.35 19.99 -7.06
N VAL A 52 -13.29 19.37 -6.52
CA VAL A 52 -11.90 19.73 -6.87
C VAL A 52 -11.63 19.46 -8.34
N LEU A 53 -12.06 18.29 -8.87
CA LEU A 53 -11.90 17.96 -10.30
C LEU A 53 -12.69 18.91 -11.21
N LEU A 54 -13.91 19.28 -10.83
CA LEU A 54 -14.74 20.22 -11.59
C LEU A 54 -14.14 21.63 -11.56
N ALA A 55 -13.68 22.08 -10.39
CA ALA A 55 -13.00 23.38 -10.27
C ALA A 55 -11.72 23.42 -11.09
N TRP A 56 -10.93 22.36 -11.08
CA TRP A 56 -9.73 22.25 -11.90
C TRP A 56 -10.07 22.26 -13.41
N GLN A 57 -11.05 21.48 -13.83
CA GLN A 57 -11.50 21.46 -15.24
C GLN A 57 -11.99 22.85 -15.68
N ALA A 58 -12.82 23.51 -14.87
CA ALA A 58 -13.33 24.84 -15.16
C ALA A 58 -12.20 25.88 -15.19
N GLY A 59 -11.31 25.88 -14.19
CA GLY A 59 -10.19 26.81 -14.12
C GLY A 59 -9.25 26.71 -15.35
N SER A 60 -9.02 25.50 -15.85
CA SER A 60 -8.23 25.28 -17.06
C SER A 60 -8.99 25.71 -18.32
N GLN A 61 -10.30 25.44 -18.43
CA GLN A 61 -11.11 25.84 -19.59
C GLN A 61 -11.32 27.35 -19.70
N PHE A 62 -11.51 28.04 -18.58
CA PHE A 62 -11.66 29.51 -18.55
C PHE A 62 -10.33 30.28 -18.64
N GLY A 63 -9.19 29.57 -18.80
CA GLY A 63 -7.88 30.19 -18.95
C GLY A 63 -7.29 30.77 -17.65
N VAL A 64 -7.94 30.54 -16.49
CA VAL A 64 -7.42 30.93 -15.17
C VAL A 64 -6.15 30.14 -14.85
N ILE A 65 -6.12 28.85 -15.25
CA ILE A 65 -4.96 27.99 -15.13
C ILE A 65 -4.40 27.76 -16.52
N GLN A 66 -3.14 28.16 -16.75
CA GLN A 66 -2.48 27.97 -18.02
C GLN A 66 -2.21 26.48 -18.27
N ALA A 67 -2.50 26.01 -19.49
CA ALA A 67 -2.36 24.59 -19.85
C ALA A 67 -0.90 24.07 -19.78
N ASN A 68 0.08 24.96 -19.95
CA ASN A 68 1.51 24.66 -19.79
C ASN A 68 1.96 24.50 -18.32
N VAL A 69 1.13 24.92 -17.36
CA VAL A 69 1.37 24.74 -15.91
C VAL A 69 0.59 23.55 -15.38
N LEU A 70 -0.71 23.52 -15.68
CA LEU A 70 -1.59 22.42 -15.27
C LEU A 70 -2.69 22.21 -16.32
N PRO A 71 -2.55 21.19 -17.21
CA PRO A 71 -3.51 20.91 -18.26
C PRO A 71 -4.86 20.45 -17.68
N ALA A 72 -5.93 20.61 -18.47
CA ALA A 72 -7.26 20.18 -18.07
C ALA A 72 -7.31 18.67 -17.79
N PRO A 73 -8.10 18.19 -16.81
CA PRO A 73 -8.30 16.76 -16.58
C PRO A 73 -8.70 15.98 -17.83
N SER A 74 -9.49 16.58 -18.73
CA SER A 74 -9.85 15.99 -20.01
C SER A 74 -8.64 15.77 -20.95
N ALA A 75 -7.69 16.71 -21.00
CA ALA A 75 -6.46 16.56 -21.78
C ALA A 75 -5.57 15.46 -21.20
N VAL A 76 -5.42 15.40 -19.87
CA VAL A 76 -4.70 14.33 -19.16
C VAL A 76 -5.31 12.95 -19.46
N ALA A 77 -6.65 12.85 -19.47
CA ALA A 77 -7.34 11.60 -19.80
C ALA A 77 -7.13 11.20 -21.27
N GLN A 78 -7.12 12.17 -22.19
CA GLN A 78 -6.82 11.91 -23.61
C GLN A 78 -5.39 11.43 -23.82
N ALA A 79 -4.40 12.08 -23.19
CA ALA A 79 -3.01 11.64 -23.22
C ALA A 79 -2.86 10.19 -22.72
N GLY A 80 -3.49 9.88 -21.57
CA GLY A 80 -3.52 8.52 -21.04
C GLY A 80 -4.14 7.51 -22.00
N TRP A 81 -5.21 7.88 -22.68
CA TRP A 81 -5.85 7.02 -23.67
C TRP A 81 -4.95 6.75 -24.89
N HIS A 82 -4.24 7.77 -25.37
CA HIS A 82 -3.28 7.60 -26.45
C HIS A 82 -2.12 6.69 -26.07
N LEU A 83 -1.53 6.88 -24.88
CA LEU A 83 -0.46 6.03 -24.35
C LEU A 83 -0.92 4.58 -24.11
N ALA A 84 -2.15 4.37 -23.67
CA ALA A 84 -2.70 3.03 -23.50
C ALA A 84 -2.93 2.32 -24.86
N ARG A 85 -3.38 3.06 -25.88
CA ARG A 85 -3.58 2.51 -27.24
C ARG A 85 -2.30 2.24 -27.99
N SER A 86 -1.27 3.07 -27.82
CA SER A 86 0.05 2.85 -28.45
C SER A 86 0.79 1.66 -27.84
N GLY A 87 0.39 1.18 -26.66
CA GLY A 87 1.12 0.16 -25.91
C GLY A 87 2.22 0.71 -25.02
N GLU A 88 2.63 1.97 -25.17
CA GLU A 88 3.72 2.59 -24.43
C GLU A 88 3.48 2.61 -22.92
N LEU A 89 2.23 2.89 -22.49
CA LEU A 89 1.84 2.85 -21.09
C LEU A 89 2.11 1.48 -20.46
N TRP A 90 1.72 0.41 -21.12
CA TRP A 90 1.82 -0.95 -20.59
C TRP A 90 3.26 -1.41 -20.45
N THR A 91 4.09 -1.12 -21.47
CA THR A 91 5.53 -1.40 -21.42
C THR A 91 6.21 -0.69 -20.25
N ASN A 92 5.92 0.60 -20.06
CA ASN A 92 6.50 1.37 -18.95
C ASN A 92 5.98 0.91 -17.58
N ILE A 93 4.70 0.53 -17.46
CA ILE A 93 4.14 -0.06 -16.22
C ILE A 93 4.83 -1.38 -15.91
N GLU A 94 4.99 -2.27 -16.88
CA GLU A 94 5.63 -3.58 -16.70
C GLU A 94 7.07 -3.42 -16.18
N VAL A 95 7.85 -2.57 -16.80
CA VAL A 95 9.24 -2.31 -16.40
C VAL A 95 9.33 -1.72 -15.01
N SER A 96 8.53 -0.70 -14.71
CA SER A 96 8.50 -0.09 -13.36
C SER A 96 8.02 -1.08 -12.30
N ALA A 97 7.00 -1.88 -12.60
CA ALA A 97 6.48 -2.89 -11.68
C ALA A 97 7.50 -4.00 -11.40
N ALA A 98 8.22 -4.45 -12.43
CA ALA A 98 9.27 -5.45 -12.27
C ALA A 98 10.40 -4.95 -11.36
N ARG A 99 10.90 -3.71 -11.56
CA ARG A 99 11.91 -3.07 -10.72
C ARG A 99 11.43 -2.92 -9.27
N ALA A 100 10.20 -2.41 -9.10
CA ALA A 100 9.57 -2.21 -7.81
C ALA A 100 9.49 -3.54 -7.03
N LEU A 101 8.93 -4.57 -7.65
CA LEU A 101 8.74 -5.87 -7.02
C LEU A 101 10.08 -6.55 -6.70
N LEU A 102 11.05 -6.50 -7.61
CA LEU A 102 12.36 -7.07 -7.38
C LEU A 102 13.07 -6.39 -6.20
N GLY A 103 13.09 -5.05 -6.18
CA GLY A 103 13.66 -4.29 -5.06
C GLY A 103 12.92 -4.56 -3.75
N PHE A 104 11.58 -4.66 -3.81
CA PHE A 104 10.75 -4.99 -2.65
C PHE A 104 11.05 -6.38 -2.09
N VAL A 105 11.16 -7.40 -2.93
CA VAL A 105 11.46 -8.78 -2.51
C VAL A 105 12.86 -8.86 -1.90
N ILE A 106 13.85 -8.23 -2.52
CA ILE A 106 15.23 -8.23 -2.00
C ILE A 106 15.30 -7.45 -0.67
N GLY A 107 14.94 -6.17 -0.67
CA GLY A 107 15.05 -5.33 0.51
C GLY A 107 14.11 -5.76 1.64
N GLY A 108 12.87 -6.11 1.29
CA GLY A 108 11.89 -6.61 2.22
C GLY A 108 12.24 -7.98 2.80
N GLY A 109 12.76 -8.88 1.98
CA GLY A 109 13.24 -10.20 2.42
C GLY A 109 14.40 -10.09 3.41
N ILE A 110 15.42 -9.29 3.10
CA ILE A 110 16.56 -9.05 4.01
C ILE A 110 16.06 -8.35 5.29
N GLY A 111 15.21 -7.33 5.16
CA GLY A 111 14.63 -6.62 6.31
C GLY A 111 13.81 -7.53 7.21
N PHE A 112 12.98 -8.39 6.62
CA PHE A 112 12.21 -9.39 7.36
C PHE A 112 13.11 -10.39 8.10
N MET A 113 14.11 -10.97 7.43
CA MET A 113 15.04 -11.92 8.04
C MET A 113 15.80 -11.30 9.20
N LEU A 114 16.41 -10.14 9.00
CA LEU A 114 17.14 -9.44 10.07
C LEU A 114 16.22 -8.97 11.20
N GLY A 115 15.02 -8.48 10.89
CA GLY A 115 14.02 -8.12 11.89
C GLY A 115 13.58 -9.31 12.73
N MET A 116 13.39 -10.46 12.10
CA MET A 116 13.09 -11.72 12.77
C MET A 116 14.23 -12.18 13.68
N MET A 117 15.46 -12.17 13.17
CA MET A 117 16.67 -12.56 13.93
C MET A 117 16.84 -11.66 15.17
N ASN A 118 16.75 -10.34 15.01
CA ASN A 118 16.91 -9.40 16.11
C ASN A 118 15.71 -9.39 17.07
N GLY A 119 14.53 -9.75 16.58
CA GLY A 119 13.36 -9.94 17.42
C GLY A 119 13.46 -11.15 18.35
N LEU A 120 14.04 -12.25 17.85
CA LEU A 120 14.16 -13.53 18.56
C LEU A 120 15.43 -13.64 19.41
N SER A 121 16.52 -12.95 19.06
CA SER A 121 17.84 -13.09 19.68
C SER A 121 18.37 -11.75 20.20
N SER A 122 18.53 -11.65 21.52
CA SER A 122 19.17 -10.49 22.15
C SER A 122 20.63 -10.32 21.74
N LEU A 123 21.34 -11.41 21.47
CA LEU A 123 22.71 -11.35 20.97
C LEU A 123 22.78 -10.73 19.57
N SER A 124 21.93 -11.18 18.66
CA SER A 124 21.84 -10.63 17.30
C SER A 124 21.54 -9.13 17.34
N GLU A 125 20.58 -8.72 18.16
CA GLU A 125 20.25 -7.31 18.34
C GLU A 125 21.43 -6.53 18.89
N THR A 126 22.04 -6.96 19.99
CA THR A 126 23.18 -6.25 20.60
C THR A 126 24.32 -6.01 19.60
N LEU A 127 24.54 -6.97 18.68
CA LEU A 127 25.60 -6.86 17.68
C LEU A 127 25.24 -5.94 16.51
N THR A 128 23.98 -5.86 16.13
CA THR A 128 23.57 -5.20 14.87
C THR A 128 22.75 -3.92 15.05
N ASP A 129 22.05 -3.76 16.18
CA ASP A 129 21.08 -2.68 16.35
C ASP A 129 21.71 -1.28 16.23
N SER A 130 22.84 -1.03 16.90
CA SER A 130 23.53 0.27 16.82
C SER A 130 23.88 0.64 15.39
N THR A 131 24.41 -0.31 14.61
CA THR A 131 24.79 -0.09 13.20
C THR A 131 23.54 0.16 12.35
N LEU A 132 22.49 -0.65 12.51
CA LEU A 132 21.26 -0.50 11.74
C LEU A 132 20.54 0.81 12.08
N GLN A 133 20.53 1.22 13.35
CA GLN A 133 19.97 2.50 13.77
C GLN A 133 20.72 3.70 13.19
N MET A 134 22.06 3.64 13.09
CA MET A 134 22.84 4.67 12.42
C MET A 134 22.52 4.72 10.92
N LEU A 135 22.51 3.58 10.25
CA LEU A 135 22.23 3.49 8.81
C LEU A 135 20.81 3.97 8.47
N ARG A 136 19.82 3.71 9.32
CA ARG A 136 18.45 4.17 9.14
C ARG A 136 18.32 5.69 9.06
N ASN A 137 19.19 6.43 9.74
CA ASN A 137 19.17 7.89 9.74
C ASN A 137 19.76 8.50 8.46
N ILE A 138 20.39 7.70 7.61
CA ILE A 138 20.89 8.16 6.30
C ILE A 138 19.71 8.23 5.34
N PRO A 139 19.38 9.40 4.77
CA PRO A 139 18.35 9.51 3.76
C PRO A 139 18.75 8.68 2.54
N HIS A 140 18.07 7.56 2.28
CA HIS A 140 18.43 6.62 1.19
C HIS A 140 18.45 7.29 -0.19
N LEU A 141 17.60 8.30 -0.44
CA LEU A 141 17.62 9.07 -1.69
C LEU A 141 18.87 9.97 -1.81
N ALA A 142 19.49 10.38 -0.70
CA ALA A 142 20.74 11.13 -0.74
C ALA A 142 21.92 10.27 -1.22
N LEU A 143 21.79 8.95 -1.21
CA LEU A 143 22.80 8.02 -1.71
C LEU A 143 22.77 7.85 -3.24
N ILE A 144 21.83 8.45 -3.96
CA ILE A 144 21.69 8.32 -5.41
C ILE A 144 23.01 8.56 -6.15
N PRO A 145 23.77 9.66 -5.91
CA PRO A 145 25.03 9.88 -6.61
C PRO A 145 26.07 8.77 -6.36
N LEU A 146 26.09 8.26 -5.13
CA LEU A 146 27.01 7.19 -4.75
C LEU A 146 26.59 5.85 -5.38
N VAL A 147 25.29 5.58 -5.42
CA VAL A 147 24.74 4.37 -6.06
C VAL A 147 25.00 4.39 -7.56
N ILE A 148 24.86 5.54 -8.22
CA ILE A 148 25.22 5.69 -9.63
C ILE A 148 26.73 5.47 -9.85
N LEU A 149 27.58 5.92 -8.94
CA LEU A 149 29.02 5.68 -9.01
C LEU A 149 29.37 4.19 -8.87
N TRP A 150 28.67 3.45 -8.02
CA TRP A 150 28.93 2.03 -7.78
C TRP A 150 28.35 1.10 -8.86
N PHE A 151 27.11 1.36 -9.29
CA PHE A 151 26.33 0.49 -10.17
C PHE A 151 26.20 1.03 -11.60
N GLY A 152 26.64 2.28 -11.85
CA GLY A 152 26.32 2.95 -13.11
C GLY A 152 24.87 3.40 -13.18
N ILE A 153 24.43 3.73 -14.40
CA ILE A 153 23.03 4.14 -14.72
C ILE A 153 22.14 2.92 -15.02
N ASP A 154 22.55 1.74 -14.61
CA ASP A 154 21.90 0.48 -14.95
C ASP A 154 20.68 0.16 -14.05
N GLU A 155 20.00 -0.93 -14.38
CA GLU A 155 18.84 -1.45 -13.64
C GLU A 155 19.18 -1.77 -12.19
N GLY A 156 20.42 -2.23 -11.91
CA GLY A 156 20.90 -2.56 -10.57
C GLY A 156 20.83 -1.37 -9.60
N ALA A 157 21.13 -0.16 -10.07
CA ALA A 157 21.06 1.05 -9.26
C ALA A 157 19.63 1.32 -8.76
N LYS A 158 18.64 1.20 -9.64
CA LYS A 158 17.23 1.45 -9.33
C LYS A 158 16.69 0.41 -8.35
N VAL A 159 16.95 -0.86 -8.62
CA VAL A 159 16.57 -1.98 -7.74
C VAL A 159 17.21 -1.87 -6.37
N PHE A 160 18.50 -1.51 -6.30
CA PHE A 160 19.21 -1.30 -5.03
C PHE A 160 18.60 -0.16 -4.20
N LEU A 161 18.29 0.98 -4.81
CA LEU A 161 17.65 2.11 -4.12
C LEU A 161 16.28 1.73 -3.55
N VAL A 162 15.47 1.02 -4.34
CA VAL A 162 14.16 0.52 -3.88
C VAL A 162 14.35 -0.48 -2.73
N ALA A 163 15.29 -1.42 -2.86
CA ALA A 163 15.57 -2.40 -1.82
C ALA A 163 16.00 -1.73 -0.51
N LEU A 164 16.86 -0.73 -0.58
CA LEU A 164 17.31 0.03 0.58
C LEU A 164 16.18 0.81 1.26
N GLY A 165 15.31 1.44 0.46
CA GLY A 165 14.15 2.17 0.96
C GLY A 165 13.14 1.27 1.68
N VAL A 166 12.91 0.06 1.16
CA VAL A 166 11.96 -0.92 1.70
C VAL A 166 12.50 -1.66 2.92
N PHE A 167 13.82 -1.85 2.98
CA PHE A 167 14.48 -2.63 4.03
C PHE A 167 14.11 -2.16 5.45
N PHE A 168 14.29 -0.88 5.77
CA PHE A 168 14.12 -0.39 7.13
C PHE A 168 12.68 -0.46 7.65
N PRO A 169 11.65 -0.06 6.92
CA PRO A 169 10.26 -0.22 7.37
C PRO A 169 9.90 -1.65 7.72
N ILE A 170 10.33 -2.61 6.90
CA ILE A 170 10.05 -4.02 7.14
C ILE A 170 10.87 -4.55 8.30
N TYR A 171 12.17 -4.22 8.38
CA TYR A 171 13.05 -4.60 9.49
C TYR A 171 12.48 -4.17 10.85
N VAL A 172 12.24 -2.86 11.02
CA VAL A 172 11.82 -2.30 12.30
C VAL A 172 10.47 -2.86 12.75
N ASN A 173 9.49 -2.94 11.84
CA ASN A 173 8.17 -3.46 12.19
C ASN A 173 8.18 -4.96 12.45
N THR A 174 9.03 -5.73 11.78
CA THR A 174 9.20 -7.16 12.05
C THR A 174 9.83 -7.37 13.42
N GLN A 175 10.95 -6.70 13.72
CA GLN A 175 11.62 -6.77 15.03
C GLN A 175 10.65 -6.38 16.16
N HIS A 176 9.97 -5.23 16.01
CA HIS A 176 8.99 -4.77 16.98
C HIS A 176 7.84 -5.77 17.16
N GLY A 177 7.31 -6.32 16.07
CA GLY A 177 6.22 -7.30 16.11
C GLY A 177 6.60 -8.55 16.90
N VAL A 178 7.78 -9.11 16.66
CA VAL A 178 8.28 -10.29 17.39
C VAL A 178 8.44 -9.99 18.88
N ARG A 179 8.98 -8.83 19.24
CA ARG A 179 9.20 -8.44 20.64
C ARG A 179 7.94 -8.03 21.39
N SER A 180 6.91 -7.63 20.69
CA SER A 180 5.62 -7.24 21.29
C SER A 180 4.74 -8.43 21.66
N VAL A 181 5.16 -9.65 21.36
CA VAL A 181 4.43 -10.85 21.77
C VAL A 181 4.50 -11.01 23.28
N ASP A 182 3.33 -11.23 23.91
CA ASP A 182 3.20 -11.35 25.37
C ASP A 182 4.08 -12.51 25.90
N PRO A 183 5.06 -12.22 26.81
CA PRO A 183 5.90 -13.25 27.41
C PRO A 183 5.12 -14.34 28.12
N HIS A 184 3.97 -14.02 28.74
CA HIS A 184 3.14 -15.00 29.42
C HIS A 184 2.58 -16.07 28.46
N LEU A 185 2.29 -15.71 27.20
CA LEU A 185 1.89 -16.70 26.18
C LEU A 185 3.05 -17.65 25.85
N LEU A 186 4.28 -17.17 25.87
CA LEU A 186 5.48 -17.99 25.63
C LEU A 186 5.71 -18.94 26.79
N GLU A 187 5.61 -18.46 28.03
CA GLU A 187 5.74 -19.26 29.25
C GLU A 187 4.64 -20.33 29.32
N MET A 188 3.40 -19.97 29.02
CA MET A 188 2.27 -20.91 28.96
C MET A 188 2.52 -22.00 27.93
N GLY A 189 2.96 -21.62 26.70
CA GLY A 189 3.25 -22.59 25.64
C GLY A 189 4.35 -23.59 26.07
N ARG A 190 5.41 -23.12 26.74
CA ARG A 190 6.45 -23.99 27.31
C ARG A 190 5.92 -24.90 28.41
N ALA A 191 5.07 -24.40 29.30
CA ALA A 191 4.44 -25.20 30.34
C ALA A 191 3.54 -26.31 29.78
N TYR A 192 2.90 -26.10 28.62
CA TYR A 192 2.16 -27.12 27.87
C TYR A 192 3.04 -28.05 27.02
N GLY A 193 4.37 -27.95 27.10
CA GLY A 193 5.30 -28.83 26.41
C GLY A 193 5.46 -28.52 24.91
N MET A 194 5.17 -27.32 24.46
CA MET A 194 5.42 -26.93 23.08
C MET A 194 6.92 -26.84 22.79
N SER A 195 7.35 -27.41 21.64
CA SER A 195 8.71 -27.21 21.16
C SER A 195 8.94 -25.76 20.74
N GLU A 196 10.19 -25.28 20.73
CA GLU A 196 10.54 -23.94 20.33
C GLU A 196 10.05 -23.61 18.90
N THR A 197 10.10 -24.58 17.97
CA THR A 197 9.55 -24.42 16.63
C THR A 197 8.01 -24.28 16.65
N ALA A 198 7.32 -25.06 17.46
CA ALA A 198 5.87 -24.94 17.60
C ALA A 198 5.48 -23.63 18.26
N LEU A 199 6.24 -23.18 19.26
CA LEU A 199 6.07 -21.89 19.91
C LEU A 199 6.24 -20.73 18.92
N PHE A 200 7.29 -20.79 18.10
CA PHE A 200 7.52 -19.81 17.06
C PHE A 200 6.36 -19.76 16.05
N LEU A 201 5.98 -20.89 15.46
CA LEU A 201 4.97 -20.93 14.39
C LEU A 201 3.55 -20.66 14.88
N ARG A 202 3.21 -21.02 16.12
CA ARG A 202 1.84 -20.93 16.65
C ARG A 202 1.59 -19.74 17.57
N VAL A 203 2.65 -19.13 18.13
CA VAL A 203 2.51 -18.01 19.08
C VAL A 203 3.24 -16.78 18.56
N VAL A 204 4.57 -16.87 18.34
CA VAL A 204 5.39 -15.70 18.00
C VAL A 204 5.01 -15.14 16.62
N LEU A 205 5.04 -15.96 15.59
CA LEU A 205 4.78 -15.49 14.23
C LEU A 205 3.35 -14.93 14.07
N PRO A 206 2.29 -15.64 14.51
CA PRO A 206 0.95 -15.06 14.46
C PRO A 206 0.82 -13.77 15.26
N GLY A 207 1.41 -13.71 16.46
CA GLY A 207 1.39 -12.51 17.30
C GLY A 207 2.11 -11.30 16.66
N ALA A 208 3.17 -11.55 15.90
CA ALA A 208 3.94 -10.51 15.20
C ALA A 208 3.29 -10.04 13.89
N LEU A 209 2.42 -10.84 13.26
CA LEU A 209 1.82 -10.54 11.96
C LEU A 209 1.18 -9.14 11.85
N PRO A 210 0.43 -8.63 12.83
CA PRO A 210 -0.14 -7.27 12.72
C PRO A 210 0.93 -6.21 12.48
N SER A 211 2.03 -6.25 13.22
CA SER A 211 3.15 -5.31 13.06
C SER A 211 3.90 -5.53 11.75
N ILE A 212 4.10 -6.78 11.34
CA ILE A 212 4.72 -7.13 10.05
C ILE A 212 3.91 -6.54 8.89
N PHE A 213 2.57 -6.64 8.91
CA PHE A 213 1.71 -6.02 7.88
C PHE A 213 1.78 -4.50 7.88
N VAL A 214 1.96 -3.86 9.03
CA VAL A 214 2.24 -2.41 9.09
C VAL A 214 3.55 -2.10 8.34
N GLY A 215 4.62 -2.84 8.63
CA GLY A 215 5.91 -2.71 7.92
C GLY A 215 5.79 -2.94 6.41
N LEU A 216 5.05 -3.96 6.00
CA LEU A 216 4.77 -4.28 4.60
C LEU A 216 4.10 -3.10 3.87
N ARG A 217 3.06 -2.51 4.47
CA ARG A 217 2.34 -1.37 3.88
C ARG A 217 3.20 -0.11 3.78
N TYR A 218 4.01 0.19 4.81
CA TYR A 218 4.98 1.29 4.74
C TYR A 218 6.04 1.03 3.66
N GLY A 219 6.57 -0.20 3.59
CA GLY A 219 7.52 -0.61 2.57
C GLY A 219 6.97 -0.44 1.15
N LEU A 220 5.71 -0.87 0.90
CA LEU A 220 5.06 -0.69 -0.40
C LEU A 220 4.88 0.79 -0.78
N GLY A 221 4.58 1.66 0.17
CA GLY A 221 4.53 3.10 -0.08
C GLY A 221 5.89 3.69 -0.45
N ILE A 222 6.93 3.36 0.30
CA ILE A 222 8.31 3.82 0.06
C ILE A 222 8.86 3.24 -1.25
N MET A 223 8.53 2.01 -1.58
CA MET A 223 8.89 1.37 -2.85
C MET A 223 8.56 2.25 -4.06
N TRP A 224 7.32 2.70 -4.18
CA TRP A 224 6.89 3.55 -5.29
C TRP A 224 7.50 4.95 -5.25
N LEU A 225 7.62 5.55 -4.05
CA LEU A 225 8.27 6.86 -3.90
C LEU A 225 9.75 6.82 -4.29
N THR A 226 10.45 5.77 -3.91
CA THR A 226 11.87 5.62 -4.24
C THR A 226 12.05 5.33 -5.73
N LEU A 227 11.18 4.48 -6.30
CA LEU A 227 11.27 4.11 -7.70
C LEU A 227 11.05 5.29 -8.64
N ILE A 228 10.03 6.15 -8.38
CA ILE A 228 9.79 7.32 -9.21
C ILE A 228 11.03 8.21 -9.27
N VAL A 229 11.67 8.45 -8.12
CA VAL A 229 12.88 9.28 -8.07
C VAL A 229 14.05 8.61 -8.81
N ALA A 230 14.25 7.32 -8.62
CA ALA A 230 15.30 6.57 -9.29
C ALA A 230 15.11 6.55 -10.82
N GLU A 231 13.88 6.39 -11.29
CA GLU A 231 13.57 6.40 -12.72
C GLU A 231 13.66 7.78 -13.37
N THR A 232 13.35 8.86 -12.65
CA THR A 232 13.47 10.23 -13.20
C THR A 232 14.92 10.68 -13.36
N ILE A 233 15.86 10.06 -12.66
CA ILE A 233 17.27 10.48 -12.72
C ILE A 233 18.07 9.67 -13.75
N SER A 234 17.81 8.38 -13.89
CA SER A 234 18.73 7.48 -14.59
C SER A 234 18.06 6.36 -15.39
N ALA A 235 16.80 6.51 -15.81
CA ALA A 235 16.13 5.46 -16.57
C ALA A 235 16.10 5.75 -18.07
N SER A 236 16.07 4.68 -18.88
CA SER A 236 15.77 4.68 -20.32
C SER A 236 14.38 4.08 -20.62
N SER A 237 13.66 3.64 -19.61
CA SER A 237 12.33 3.05 -19.68
C SER A 237 11.66 3.09 -18.30
N GLY A 238 10.35 2.93 -18.24
CA GLY A 238 9.55 3.00 -17.04
C GLY A 238 8.71 4.26 -16.96
N ILE A 239 7.81 4.32 -15.98
CA ILE A 239 6.85 5.43 -15.85
C ILE A 239 7.58 6.75 -15.52
N GLY A 240 8.64 6.70 -14.70
CA GLY A 240 9.45 7.87 -14.38
C GLY A 240 10.21 8.41 -15.61
N PHE A 241 10.73 7.52 -16.44
CA PHE A 241 11.31 7.88 -17.73
C PHE A 241 10.26 8.52 -18.65
N MET A 242 9.08 7.91 -18.77
CA MET A 242 7.97 8.46 -19.56
C MET A 242 7.62 9.89 -19.11
N ALA A 243 7.59 10.14 -17.80
CA ALA A 243 7.35 11.48 -17.25
C ALA A 243 8.48 12.47 -17.59
N MET A 244 9.74 12.05 -17.51
CA MET A 244 10.89 12.90 -17.82
C MET A 244 10.99 13.20 -19.32
N ASN A 245 10.79 12.20 -20.17
CA ASN A 245 10.73 12.37 -21.62
C ASN A 245 9.62 13.34 -22.03
N ALA A 246 8.42 13.15 -21.48
CA ALA A 246 7.31 14.07 -21.71
C ALA A 246 7.61 15.52 -21.25
N ARG A 247 8.33 15.69 -20.15
CA ARG A 247 8.78 17.00 -19.66
C ARG A 247 9.73 17.68 -20.65
N GLU A 248 10.68 16.94 -21.23
CA GLU A 248 11.62 17.47 -22.23
C GLU A 248 10.90 17.98 -23.48
N PHE A 249 9.81 17.32 -23.88
CA PHE A 249 8.96 17.73 -25.01
C PHE A 249 7.79 18.64 -24.62
N MET A 250 7.77 19.19 -23.40
CA MET A 250 6.73 20.09 -22.90
C MET A 250 5.31 19.49 -22.92
N GLN A 251 5.19 18.16 -22.87
CA GLN A 251 3.93 17.41 -22.82
C GLN A 251 3.45 17.28 -21.36
N VAL A 252 2.99 18.39 -20.78
CA VAL A 252 2.63 18.46 -19.36
C VAL A 252 1.46 17.55 -19.01
N ASP A 253 0.56 17.28 -19.96
CA ASP A 253 -0.55 16.33 -19.81
C ASP A 253 -0.06 14.88 -19.59
N VAL A 254 0.98 14.44 -20.29
CA VAL A 254 1.64 13.15 -20.08
C VAL A 254 2.37 13.11 -18.74
N VAL A 255 3.03 14.20 -18.34
CA VAL A 255 3.69 14.29 -17.04
C VAL A 255 2.68 14.11 -15.90
N VAL A 256 1.56 14.84 -15.95
CA VAL A 256 0.48 14.73 -14.93
C VAL A 256 -0.13 13.33 -14.95
N PHE A 257 -0.35 12.77 -16.15
CA PHE A 257 -0.86 11.40 -16.29
C PHE A 257 0.08 10.38 -15.65
N SER A 258 1.39 10.48 -15.87
CA SER A 258 2.40 9.60 -15.26
C SER A 258 2.35 9.62 -13.73
N ILE A 259 2.18 10.80 -13.12
CA ILE A 259 2.02 10.95 -11.68
C ILE A 259 0.74 10.23 -11.20
N LEU A 260 -0.36 10.36 -11.94
CA LEU A 260 -1.61 9.65 -11.62
C LEU A 260 -1.47 8.13 -11.74
N VAL A 261 -0.70 7.63 -12.70
CA VAL A 261 -0.39 6.20 -12.83
C VAL A 261 0.39 5.71 -11.61
N TYR A 262 1.41 6.43 -11.14
CA TYR A 262 2.11 6.09 -9.90
C TYR A 262 1.19 6.06 -8.69
N ALA A 263 0.31 7.06 -8.55
CA ALA A 263 -0.67 7.11 -7.48
C ALA A 263 -1.63 5.90 -7.53
N ALA A 264 -2.07 5.51 -8.73
CA ALA A 264 -2.94 4.36 -8.94
C ALA A 264 -2.25 3.04 -8.57
N LEU A 265 -0.98 2.85 -9.00
CA LEU A 265 -0.18 1.66 -8.67
C LEU A 265 0.13 1.58 -7.17
N GLY A 266 0.48 2.69 -6.53
CA GLY A 266 0.65 2.77 -5.09
C GLY A 266 -0.63 2.42 -4.33
N LYS A 267 -1.78 2.93 -4.79
CA LYS A 267 -3.09 2.60 -4.22
C LYS A 267 -3.46 1.13 -4.43
N LEU A 268 -3.15 0.58 -5.59
CA LEU A 268 -3.36 -0.85 -5.88
C LEU A 268 -2.54 -1.71 -4.92
N ALA A 269 -1.25 -1.42 -4.75
CA ALA A 269 -0.35 -2.13 -3.85
C ALA A 269 -0.85 -2.08 -2.38
N ASP A 270 -1.25 -0.90 -1.89
CA ASP A 270 -1.86 -0.75 -0.55
C ASP A 270 -3.19 -1.51 -0.43
N SER A 271 -3.99 -1.57 -1.49
CA SER A 271 -5.25 -2.32 -1.49
C SER A 271 -5.04 -3.82 -1.43
N VAL A 272 -4.03 -4.34 -2.16
CA VAL A 272 -3.61 -5.74 -2.10
C VAL A 272 -3.08 -6.08 -0.70
N ALA A 273 -2.22 -5.23 -0.14
CA ALA A 273 -1.70 -5.43 1.22
C ALA A 273 -2.83 -5.49 2.26
N ARG A 274 -3.81 -4.58 2.19
CA ARG A 274 -4.99 -4.60 3.07
C ARG A 274 -5.86 -5.84 2.88
N LEU A 275 -5.98 -6.33 1.66
CA LEU A 275 -6.72 -7.57 1.41
C LEU A 275 -6.02 -8.76 2.06
N LEU A 276 -4.70 -8.87 1.89
CA LEU A 276 -3.88 -9.90 2.53
C LEU A 276 -3.93 -9.80 4.07
N GLU A 277 -3.82 -8.59 4.61
CA GLU A 277 -3.94 -8.32 6.04
C GLU A 277 -5.29 -8.82 6.60
N ARG A 278 -6.40 -8.46 5.96
CA ARG A 278 -7.75 -8.88 6.38
C ARG A 278 -7.97 -10.39 6.31
N THR A 279 -7.44 -11.06 5.29
CA THR A 279 -7.58 -12.51 5.15
C THR A 279 -6.71 -13.27 6.14
N THR A 280 -5.51 -12.78 6.41
CA THR A 280 -4.53 -13.42 7.29
C THR A 280 -4.82 -13.15 8.77
N LEU A 281 -5.32 -11.94 9.11
CA LEU A 281 -5.61 -11.53 10.49
C LEU A 281 -7.10 -11.64 10.87
N ALA A 282 -7.89 -12.44 10.15
CA ALA A 282 -9.31 -12.63 10.43
C ALA A 282 -9.59 -13.18 11.84
N TRP A 283 -8.61 -13.83 12.47
CA TRP A 283 -8.67 -14.32 13.86
C TRP A 283 -8.49 -13.22 14.90
N ASN A 284 -7.88 -12.09 14.58
CA ASN A 284 -7.63 -10.99 15.49
C ASN A 284 -8.89 -10.12 15.63
N PRO A 285 -9.41 -9.89 16.88
CA PRO A 285 -10.65 -9.14 17.12
C PRO A 285 -10.66 -7.72 16.56
N ILE A 286 -9.48 -7.07 16.43
CA ILE A 286 -9.36 -5.72 15.89
C ILE A 286 -9.73 -5.71 14.40
N TYR A 287 -9.38 -6.75 13.65
CA TYR A 287 -9.61 -6.87 12.21
C TYR A 287 -10.92 -7.60 11.85
N ALA A 288 -11.49 -8.38 12.80
CA ALA A 288 -12.74 -9.11 12.58
C ALA A 288 -13.98 -8.19 12.49
N LYS A 289 -13.90 -6.93 12.93
CA LYS A 289 -15.00 -5.95 12.98
C LYS A 289 -14.96 -4.92 11.84
N ALA A 290 -13.94 -4.93 10.99
CA ALA A 290 -13.81 -4.05 9.84
C ALA A 290 -14.26 -4.78 8.56
#